data_6e2343aa0e115457a65bc79174ebeba8
#
_entry.id   6e2343aa0e115457a65bc79174ebeba8
#
_cell.length_a   1.000
_cell.length_b   1.000
_cell.length_c   1.000
_cell.angle_alpha   90.00
_cell.angle_beta   90.00
_cell.angle_gamma   90.00
#
_symmetry.space_group_name_H-M   'P 1'
#
loop_
_entity.id
_entity.type
_entity.pdbx_description
1 polymer ?
#
loop_
_entity_poly.entity_id
_entity_poly.type
_entity_poly.pdbx_seq_one_letter_code
_entity_poly.pdbx_strand_id
1 'polypeptide(L)'
;MWWHCDVIHSVAPVEDQKGWGNVMYIPAAPLCEKNVEYAKKVAQAFARGGSPADFPKEDYEAEWQNRFKPQDLNAIGKRALALNG
;
A
#
# COMPACT_ATOMS: atom_id res chain seq x y z
N MET A 1 -10.26 -14.81 5.35
CA MET A 1 -10.71 -14.22 6.63
C MET A 1 -10.44 -12.72 6.63
N TRP A 2 -11.40 -11.93 7.07
CA TRP A 2 -11.26 -10.49 7.23
C TRP A 2 -11.08 -10.14 8.69
N TRP A 3 -10.22 -9.18 9.00
CA TRP A 3 -10.04 -8.73 10.37
C TRP A 3 -9.65 -7.26 10.37
N HIS A 4 -9.97 -6.58 11.47
CA HIS A 4 -9.63 -5.18 11.65
C HIS A 4 -8.21 -5.05 12.22
N CYS A 5 -7.48 -4.06 11.79
CA CYS A 5 -6.08 -3.87 12.22
C CYS A 5 -5.95 -3.60 13.73
N ASP A 6 -7.01 -3.10 14.39
CA ASP A 6 -6.99 -2.86 15.82
C ASP A 6 -7.29 -4.11 16.65
N VAL A 7 -7.60 -5.24 16.01
CA VAL A 7 -7.74 -6.52 16.72
C VAL A 7 -6.35 -6.96 17.18
N ILE A 8 -6.24 -7.37 18.44
CA ILE A 8 -4.97 -7.85 18.98
C ILE A 8 -4.55 -9.08 18.19
N HIS A 9 -3.37 -9.00 17.59
CA HIS A 9 -2.89 -10.06 16.73
C HIS A 9 -1.37 -10.13 16.80
N SER A 10 -0.85 -11.30 16.46
CA SER A 10 0.59 -11.52 16.39
C SER A 10 0.89 -12.70 15.47
N VAL A 11 2.14 -12.87 15.14
CA VAL A 11 2.61 -14.04 14.41
C VAL A 11 2.83 -15.18 15.39
N ALA A 12 2.31 -16.36 15.05
CA ALA A 12 2.49 -17.54 15.90
C ALA A 12 3.98 -17.89 15.99
N PRO A 13 4.52 -18.13 17.21
CA PRO A 13 5.90 -18.56 17.33
C PRO A 13 6.04 -20.01 16.84
N VAL A 14 6.87 -20.20 15.84
CA VAL A 14 7.17 -21.52 15.29
C VAL A 14 8.67 -21.74 15.37
N GLU A 15 9.08 -22.75 16.13
CA GLU A 15 10.48 -23.10 16.22
C GLU A 15 10.88 -23.96 15.02
N ASP A 16 12.14 -23.85 14.60
CA ASP A 16 12.70 -24.63 13.50
C ASP A 16 11.94 -24.48 12.18
N GLN A 17 11.36 -23.32 11.96
CA GLN A 17 10.68 -23.04 10.70
C GLN A 17 11.67 -23.10 9.53
N LYS A 18 11.30 -23.86 8.50
CA LYS A 18 12.10 -23.99 7.29
C LYS A 18 11.37 -23.37 6.11
N GLY A 19 12.13 -22.77 5.20
CA GLY A 19 11.58 -22.14 4.03
C GLY A 19 11.18 -20.69 4.28
N TRP A 20 10.43 -20.13 3.34
CA TRP A 20 10.05 -18.71 3.34
C TRP A 20 8.56 -18.55 3.61
N GLY A 21 8.21 -17.56 4.44
CA GLY A 21 6.85 -17.09 4.56
C GLY A 21 6.66 -15.85 3.70
N ASN A 22 5.49 -15.72 3.11
CA ASN A 22 5.16 -14.56 2.28
C ASN A 22 3.76 -14.06 2.62
N VAL A 23 3.63 -12.76 2.84
CA VAL A 23 2.35 -12.14 3.17
C VAL A 23 2.15 -10.93 2.27
N MET A 24 0.97 -10.86 1.66
CA MET A 24 0.54 -9.67 0.93
C MET A 24 -0.66 -9.07 1.66
N TYR A 25 -0.53 -7.82 2.07
CA TYR A 25 -1.64 -7.11 2.70
C TYR A 25 -2.57 -6.59 1.62
N ILE A 26 -3.84 -6.98 1.72
CA ILE A 26 -4.89 -6.50 0.81
C ILE A 26 -5.91 -5.76 1.66
N PRO A 27 -5.75 -4.45 1.82
CA PRO A 27 -6.65 -3.69 2.67
C PRO A 27 -7.98 -3.41 1.99
N ALA A 28 -9.01 -3.28 2.81
CA ALA A 28 -10.32 -2.81 2.38
C ALA A 28 -10.77 -1.71 3.32
N ALA A 29 -11.25 -0.62 2.76
CA ALA A 29 -11.67 0.54 3.53
C ALA A 29 -12.99 1.07 2.98
N PRO A 30 -13.86 1.64 3.84
CA PRO A 30 -15.11 2.21 3.37
C PRO A 30 -14.87 3.43 2.48
N LEU A 31 -15.77 3.62 1.52
CA LEU A 31 -15.75 4.82 0.69
C LEU A 31 -16.30 5.99 1.50
N CYS A 32 -15.44 6.85 1.96
CA CYS A 32 -15.78 8.04 2.72
C CYS A 32 -14.82 9.17 2.37
N GLU A 33 -15.20 10.39 2.71
CA GLU A 33 -14.42 11.58 2.34
C GLU A 33 -12.96 11.49 2.82
N LYS A 34 -12.77 11.08 4.07
CA LYS A 34 -11.42 10.93 4.64
C LYS A 34 -10.56 9.98 3.82
N ASN A 35 -11.12 8.83 3.44
CA ASN A 35 -10.37 7.81 2.70
C ASN A 35 -10.14 8.23 1.26
N VAL A 36 -11.07 8.95 0.66
CA VAL A 36 -10.88 9.52 -0.69
C VAL A 36 -9.73 10.52 -0.70
N GLU A 37 -9.69 11.42 0.28
CA GLU A 37 -8.61 12.40 0.40
C GLU A 37 -7.26 11.72 0.65
N TYR A 38 -7.24 10.68 1.49
CA TYR A 38 -6.04 9.90 1.72
C TYR A 38 -5.55 9.20 0.43
N ALA A 39 -6.47 8.63 -0.33
CA ALA A 39 -6.13 7.97 -1.60
C ALA A 39 -5.48 8.95 -2.59
N LYS A 40 -5.96 10.19 -2.65
CA LYS A 40 -5.35 11.22 -3.50
C LYS A 40 -3.92 11.51 -3.07
N LYS A 41 -3.66 11.61 -1.77
CA LYS A 41 -2.32 11.83 -1.25
C LYS A 41 -1.39 10.66 -1.55
N VAL A 42 -1.89 9.44 -1.40
CA VAL A 42 -1.14 8.24 -1.75
C VAL A 42 -0.81 8.21 -3.23
N ALA A 43 -1.75 8.59 -4.09
CA ALA A 43 -1.52 8.64 -5.53
C ALA A 43 -0.40 9.62 -5.88
N GLN A 44 -0.38 10.79 -5.24
CA GLN A 44 0.68 11.77 -5.46
C GLN A 44 2.04 11.24 -4.99
N ALA A 45 2.08 10.61 -3.82
CA ALA A 45 3.31 10.01 -3.32
C ALA A 45 3.80 8.89 -4.23
N PHE A 46 2.91 8.04 -4.70
CA PHE A 46 3.24 6.96 -5.62
C PHE A 46 3.84 7.49 -6.93
N ALA A 47 3.24 8.54 -7.48
CA ALA A 47 3.71 9.12 -8.75
C ALA A 47 5.16 9.64 -8.66
N ARG A 48 5.55 10.20 -7.52
CA ARG A 48 6.91 10.70 -7.32
C ARG A 48 7.86 9.69 -6.66
N GLY A 49 7.33 8.51 -6.25
CA GLY A 49 8.14 7.49 -5.58
C GLY A 49 8.44 7.80 -4.12
N GLY A 50 7.68 8.70 -3.50
CA GLY A 50 7.87 9.07 -2.11
C GLY A 50 7.00 8.27 -1.15
N SER A 51 7.24 8.45 0.14
CA SER A 51 6.47 7.79 1.19
C SER A 51 5.14 8.49 1.42
N PRO A 52 4.08 7.75 1.80
CA PRO A 52 2.82 8.37 2.24
C PRO A 52 3.00 9.24 3.47
N ALA A 53 2.04 10.14 3.70
CA ALA A 53 2.13 11.17 4.73
C ALA A 53 2.27 10.61 6.16
N ASP A 54 1.71 9.43 6.41
CA ASP A 54 1.69 8.80 7.73
C ASP A 54 2.81 7.76 7.93
N PHE A 55 3.74 7.66 6.99
CA PHE A 55 4.89 6.78 7.10
C PHE A 55 6.18 7.59 7.22
N PRO A 56 7.26 7.01 7.77
CA PRO A 56 8.55 7.68 7.75
C PRO A 56 8.98 8.02 6.33
N LYS A 57 9.64 9.14 6.17
CA LYS A 57 10.08 9.56 4.84
C LYS A 57 11.27 8.72 4.40
N GLU A 58 11.01 7.85 3.46
CA GLU A 58 12.03 6.98 2.85
C GLU A 58 11.93 7.18 1.34
N ASP A 59 12.53 8.26 0.85
CA ASP A 59 12.35 8.67 -0.54
C ASP A 59 13.37 8.02 -1.50
N TYR A 60 14.12 7.02 -1.04
CA TYR A 60 15.11 6.35 -1.86
C TYR A 60 14.50 5.61 -3.07
N GLU A 61 13.24 5.22 -2.98
CA GLU A 61 12.57 4.53 -4.09
C GLU A 61 12.35 5.44 -5.30
N ALA A 62 12.35 6.74 -5.09
CA ALA A 62 12.18 7.69 -6.18
C ALA A 62 13.30 7.58 -7.23
N GLU A 63 14.48 7.13 -6.81
CA GLU A 63 15.65 6.99 -7.68
C GLU A 63 15.74 5.62 -8.36
N TRP A 64 14.88 4.67 -8.00
CA TRP A 64 14.91 3.35 -8.62
C TRP A 64 14.42 3.41 -10.06
N GLN A 65 15.22 2.85 -10.97
CA GLN A 65 14.90 2.87 -12.39
C GLN A 65 13.75 1.92 -12.76
N ASN A 66 13.65 0.78 -12.09
CA ASN A 66 12.64 -0.25 -12.39
C ASN A 66 11.42 -0.17 -11.49
N ARG A 67 11.17 0.97 -10.91
CA ARG A 67 10.03 1.22 -10.05
C ARG A 67 8.72 1.13 -10.83
N PHE A 68 7.69 0.53 -10.22
CA PHE A 68 6.35 0.49 -10.78
C PHE A 68 5.79 1.93 -10.85
N LYS A 69 5.20 2.29 -11.97
CA LYS A 69 4.75 3.66 -12.25
C LYS A 69 3.26 3.69 -12.52
N PRO A 70 2.61 4.88 -12.42
CA PRO A 70 1.17 4.99 -12.69
C PRO A 70 0.74 4.42 -14.04
N GLN A 71 1.55 4.58 -15.08
CA GLN A 71 1.22 4.06 -16.40
C GLN A 71 1.23 2.53 -16.48
N ASP A 72 1.81 1.84 -15.50
CA ASP A 72 1.84 0.38 -15.45
C ASP A 72 0.55 -0.20 -14.87
N LEU A 73 -0.32 0.65 -14.33
CA LEU A 73 -1.57 0.23 -13.72
C LEU A 73 -2.65 -0.01 -14.79
N ASN A 74 -3.45 -1.05 -14.57
CA ASN A 74 -4.66 -1.24 -15.35
C ASN A 74 -5.76 -0.29 -14.87
N ALA A 75 -6.95 -0.36 -15.51
CA ALA A 75 -8.05 0.53 -15.17
C ALA A 75 -8.50 0.42 -13.72
N ILE A 76 -8.51 -0.80 -13.18
CA ILE A 76 -8.90 -1.04 -11.78
C ILE A 76 -7.86 -0.45 -10.83
N GLY A 77 -6.58 -0.64 -11.11
CA GLY A 77 -5.50 -0.08 -10.30
C GLY A 77 -5.49 1.45 -10.29
N LYS A 78 -5.71 2.07 -11.44
CA LYS A 78 -5.83 3.52 -11.54
C LYS A 78 -7.00 4.04 -10.74
N ARG A 79 -8.13 3.35 -10.78
CA ARG A 79 -9.32 3.71 -10.02
C ARG A 79 -9.07 3.59 -8.51
N ALA A 80 -8.39 2.52 -8.08
CA ALA A 80 -8.07 2.31 -6.67
C ALA A 80 -7.18 3.43 -6.12
N LEU A 81 -6.29 3.99 -6.93
CA LEU A 81 -5.41 5.10 -6.55
C LEU A 81 -6.01 6.47 -6.91
N ALA A 82 -7.30 6.53 -7.24
CA ALA A 82 -7.97 7.77 -7.62
C ALA A 82 -7.27 8.51 -8.78
N LEU A 83 -6.71 7.74 -9.73
CA LEU A 83 -5.96 8.29 -10.87
C LEU A 83 -6.81 8.45 -12.13
N ASN A 84 -8.05 8.03 -12.13
CA ASN A 84 -8.93 8.27 -13.27
C ASN A 84 -9.48 9.69 -13.18
N GLY A 85 -8.86 10.47 -13.90
CA GLY A 85 -8.97 11.87 -14.09
C GLY A 85 -10.21 12.62 -13.85
#